data_d89b76ecabb9e7c49b1aa209ee01e236
#
_entry.id   d89b76ecabb9e7c49b1aa209ee01e236
#
_cell.length_a   1.000
_cell.length_b   1.000
_cell.length_c   1.000
_cell.angle_alpha   90.00
_cell.angle_beta   90.00
_cell.angle_gamma   90.00
#
_symmetry.space_group_name_H-M   'P 1'
#
loop_
_entity.id
_entity.type
_entity.pdbx_description
1 polymer ?
#
loop_
_entity_poly.entity_id
_entity_poly.type
_entity_poly.pdbx_seq_one_letter_code
_entity_poly.pdbx_strand_id
1 'polypeptide(L)'
;MIFDEKSQFISTHLHQKSNTRVRTVFGILFFCNFAAKSKQGMIQATGIHKSYGNLEVLKGIDLHIAKREIVSIVGASGAGKSTLLHIIGTLDKADRGQLRIDGIEVNKLNDTELAAFRNQKIGFVFQFHHLLPEFTAIENICIPAYIGGIGKKEATERAEKLLAYLNLSDRKDHKPSQLSGGEQQRVAVARALINQPAVVLADEPSGNLDSKSAQELHKLFFRLRDEMGQTFVIVTHNPELAAMSDRTITIKDGRI
;
A
#
# COMPACT_ATOMS: atom_id res chain seq x y z
N MET A 1 -19.84 -29.40 47.78
CA MET A 1 -20.79 -30.29 47.06
C MET A 1 -22.19 -29.69 47.28
N ILE A 2 -22.52 -28.62 46.62
CA ILE A 2 -23.88 -28.05 46.41
C ILE A 2 -23.63 -26.87 45.40
N PHE A 3 -23.59 -27.19 44.15
CA PHE A 3 -23.75 -26.34 43.01
C PHE A 3 -24.38 -27.20 41.93
N ASP A 4 -25.58 -26.90 41.55
CA ASP A 4 -26.19 -27.26 40.27
C ASP A 4 -27.66 -27.61 40.36
N GLU A 5 -28.54 -26.63 40.62
CA GLU A 5 -29.97 -26.79 40.39
C GLU A 5 -30.67 -25.48 39.93
N LYS A 6 -29.94 -24.40 39.63
CA LYS A 6 -30.58 -23.17 39.17
C LYS A 6 -30.31 -22.78 37.73
N SER A 7 -29.52 -23.53 37.00
CA SER A 7 -29.22 -23.22 35.57
C SER A 7 -30.12 -23.99 34.58
N GLN A 8 -30.92 -24.96 35.00
CA GLN A 8 -31.78 -25.70 34.08
C GLN A 8 -33.20 -25.16 33.98
N PHE A 9 -33.64 -24.22 34.84
CA PHE A 9 -35.02 -23.72 34.85
C PHE A 9 -35.28 -22.50 33.95
N ILE A 10 -34.23 -21.92 33.36
CA ILE A 10 -34.34 -20.76 32.45
C ILE A 10 -34.34 -21.15 30.96
N SER A 11 -34.00 -22.40 30.63
CA SER A 11 -33.89 -22.82 29.23
C SER A 11 -35.18 -23.37 28.60
N THR A 12 -36.26 -23.59 29.38
CA THR A 12 -37.44 -24.31 28.85
C THR A 12 -38.70 -23.46 28.67
N HIS A 13 -38.69 -22.14 28.93
CA HIS A 13 -39.90 -21.31 28.84
C HIS A 13 -39.83 -20.12 27.87
N LEU A 14 -38.82 -20.06 26.98
CA LEU A 14 -38.70 -19.01 25.93
C LEU A 14 -38.85 -19.56 24.51
N HIS A 15 -39.43 -20.73 24.33
CA HIS A 15 -39.74 -21.27 23.00
C HIS A 15 -41.27 -21.36 22.83
N GLN A 16 -41.95 -20.26 22.62
CA GLN A 16 -43.14 -20.14 21.78
C GLN A 16 -43.75 -18.73 21.88
N LYS A 17 -43.79 -18.04 20.76
CA LYS A 17 -44.36 -16.73 20.42
C LYS A 17 -43.32 -15.59 20.34
N SER A 18 -42.65 -15.46 19.24
CA SER A 18 -42.17 -14.18 18.77
C SER A 18 -42.13 -14.11 17.24
N ASN A 19 -43.11 -13.45 16.77
CA ASN A 19 -43.21 -12.60 15.61
C ASN A 19 -42.02 -12.61 14.62
N THR A 20 -42.26 -13.16 13.44
CA THR A 20 -41.43 -13.16 12.24
C THR A 20 -41.05 -11.74 11.78
N ARG A 21 -41.70 -10.68 12.24
CA ARG A 21 -41.40 -9.29 11.90
C ARG A 21 -40.20 -8.69 12.63
N VAL A 22 -39.83 -9.14 13.82
CA VAL A 22 -38.69 -8.62 14.57
C VAL A 22 -37.35 -9.15 14.02
N ARG A 23 -37.32 -10.38 13.48
CA ARG A 23 -36.11 -10.95 12.88
C ARG A 23 -35.72 -10.25 11.58
N THR A 24 -36.68 -9.76 10.80
CA THR A 24 -36.41 -9.06 9.53
C THR A 24 -35.82 -7.66 9.75
N VAL A 25 -36.28 -6.95 10.78
CA VAL A 25 -35.79 -5.59 11.08
C VAL A 25 -34.39 -5.64 11.73
N PHE A 26 -34.10 -6.61 12.60
CA PHE A 26 -32.76 -6.78 13.16
C PHE A 26 -31.74 -7.30 12.12
N GLY A 27 -32.16 -8.18 11.23
CA GLY A 27 -31.32 -8.66 10.12
C GLY A 27 -30.98 -7.53 9.15
N ILE A 28 -31.93 -6.68 8.77
CA ILE A 28 -31.72 -5.55 7.86
C ILE A 28 -30.87 -4.46 8.52
N LEU A 29 -31.07 -4.16 9.81
CA LEU A 29 -30.21 -3.20 10.54
C LEU A 29 -28.78 -3.73 10.75
N PHE A 30 -28.58 -5.04 10.92
CA PHE A 30 -27.25 -5.63 11.03
C PHE A 30 -26.54 -5.68 9.67
N PHE A 31 -27.25 -5.97 8.56
CA PHE A 31 -26.72 -5.90 7.21
C PHE A 31 -26.47 -4.46 6.73
N CYS A 32 -27.36 -3.52 7.08
CA CYS A 32 -27.11 -2.09 6.76
C CYS A 32 -25.93 -1.50 7.55
N ASN A 33 -25.69 -1.90 8.81
CA ASN A 33 -24.51 -1.49 9.56
C ASN A 33 -23.21 -2.17 9.09
N PHE A 34 -23.27 -3.33 8.42
CA PHE A 34 -22.11 -3.97 7.84
C PHE A 34 -21.74 -3.37 6.47
N ALA A 35 -22.72 -2.86 5.72
CA ALA A 35 -22.50 -2.15 4.44
C ALA A 35 -22.05 -0.68 4.66
N ALA A 36 -22.29 -0.10 5.84
CA ALA A 36 -21.92 1.27 6.20
C ALA A 36 -20.62 1.37 7.03
N LYS A 37 -19.82 0.31 7.17
CA LYS A 37 -18.39 0.47 7.44
C LYS A 37 -17.78 1.08 6.18
N SER A 38 -17.82 2.41 6.08
CA SER A 38 -17.02 3.16 5.11
C SER A 38 -15.65 2.52 5.07
N LYS A 39 -15.24 2.00 3.91
CA LYS A 39 -13.87 1.48 3.73
C LYS A 39 -12.95 2.58 4.24
N GLN A 40 -12.31 2.37 5.36
CA GLN A 40 -11.48 3.39 5.99
C GLN A 40 -10.44 3.82 4.96
N GLY A 41 -10.49 5.10 4.55
CA GLY A 41 -9.62 5.62 3.50
C GLY A 41 -8.16 5.45 3.90
N MET A 42 -7.36 4.87 3.02
CA MET A 42 -5.91 4.82 3.17
C MET A 42 -5.29 6.14 2.72
N ILE A 43 -5.72 6.64 1.56
CA ILE A 43 -5.29 7.92 0.99
C ILE A 43 -6.52 8.75 0.66
N GLN A 44 -6.49 10.00 1.08
CA GLN A 44 -7.48 11.02 0.73
C GLN A 44 -6.72 12.27 0.28
N ALA A 45 -6.83 12.59 -0.99
CA ALA A 45 -6.32 13.82 -1.58
C ALA A 45 -7.50 14.66 -2.05
N THR A 46 -7.51 15.94 -1.71
CA THR A 46 -8.59 16.86 -2.07
C THR A 46 -8.00 18.13 -2.64
N GLY A 47 -8.41 18.47 -3.87
CA GLY A 47 -8.01 19.67 -4.56
C GLY A 47 -6.51 19.82 -4.73
N ILE A 48 -5.78 18.77 -5.06
CA ILE A 48 -4.31 18.83 -5.21
C ILE A 48 -3.93 19.57 -6.47
N HIS A 49 -3.22 20.67 -6.30
CA HIS A 49 -2.61 21.47 -7.37
C HIS A 49 -1.10 21.42 -7.28
N LYS A 50 -0.43 21.41 -8.43
CA LYS A 50 1.02 21.47 -8.53
C LYS A 50 1.45 22.17 -9.81
N SER A 51 2.36 23.12 -9.67
CA SER A 51 2.97 23.84 -10.79
C SER A 51 4.49 23.78 -10.70
N TYR A 52 5.17 23.79 -11.84
CA TYR A 52 6.59 23.98 -11.97
C TYR A 52 6.84 25.19 -12.87
N GLY A 53 7.24 26.30 -12.27
CA GLY A 53 7.27 27.60 -12.94
C GLY A 53 5.87 27.99 -13.44
N ASN A 54 5.73 28.22 -14.74
CA ASN A 54 4.46 28.59 -15.36
C ASN A 54 3.60 27.39 -15.81
N LEU A 55 4.09 26.17 -15.64
CA LEU A 55 3.37 24.96 -16.06
C LEU A 55 2.58 24.37 -14.90
N GLU A 56 1.25 24.49 -14.93
CA GLU A 56 0.37 23.79 -13.99
C GLU A 56 0.20 22.32 -14.43
N VAL A 57 0.79 21.40 -13.64
CA VAL A 57 0.83 19.97 -13.92
C VAL A 57 -0.36 19.24 -13.30
N LEU A 58 -0.74 19.57 -12.06
CA LEU A 58 -1.95 19.02 -11.42
C LEU A 58 -2.94 20.15 -11.17
N LYS A 59 -4.20 19.92 -11.57
CA LYS A 59 -5.25 20.94 -11.66
C LYS A 59 -6.46 20.59 -10.81
N GLY A 60 -6.25 20.42 -9.49
CA GLY A 60 -7.32 20.10 -8.56
C GLY A 60 -7.70 18.62 -8.56
N ILE A 61 -6.74 17.74 -8.26
CA ILE A 61 -6.96 16.30 -8.17
C ILE A 61 -7.68 15.96 -6.86
N ASP A 62 -8.81 15.27 -6.98
CA ASP A 62 -9.50 14.59 -5.89
C ASP A 62 -9.31 13.08 -6.02
N LEU A 63 -8.81 12.43 -4.97
CA LEU A 63 -8.49 11.01 -4.97
C LEU A 63 -8.79 10.38 -3.62
N HIS A 64 -9.45 9.23 -3.66
CA HIS A 64 -9.67 8.39 -2.48
C HIS A 64 -9.23 6.97 -2.80
N ILE A 65 -8.37 6.39 -1.94
CA ILE A 65 -7.92 4.99 -2.02
C ILE A 65 -8.24 4.30 -0.70
N ALA A 66 -8.85 3.13 -0.78
CA ALA A 66 -9.21 2.34 0.39
C ALA A 66 -8.01 1.51 0.91
N LYS A 67 -8.09 1.03 2.15
CA LYS A 67 -7.15 0.04 2.67
C LYS A 67 -7.28 -1.27 1.90
N ARG A 68 -6.15 -1.93 1.66
CA ARG A 68 -6.08 -3.21 0.93
C ARG A 68 -6.60 -3.12 -0.50
N GLU A 69 -6.41 -1.99 -1.14
CA GLU A 69 -6.76 -1.73 -2.54
C GLU A 69 -5.48 -1.64 -3.38
N ILE A 70 -5.49 -2.23 -4.58
CA ILE A 70 -4.49 -1.98 -5.62
C ILE A 70 -5.11 -1.03 -6.64
N VAL A 71 -4.56 0.18 -6.72
CA VAL A 71 -5.01 1.20 -7.67
C VAL A 71 -3.91 1.45 -8.69
N SER A 72 -4.25 1.32 -9.97
CA SER A 72 -3.38 1.74 -11.07
C SER A 72 -3.71 3.15 -11.51
N ILE A 73 -2.67 3.98 -11.71
CA ILE A 73 -2.76 5.31 -12.28
C ILE A 73 -2.18 5.26 -13.69
N VAL A 74 -3.01 5.55 -14.69
CA VAL A 74 -2.64 5.53 -16.11
C VAL A 74 -2.83 6.91 -16.74
N GLY A 75 -2.27 7.13 -17.93
CA GLY A 75 -2.40 8.37 -18.70
C GLY A 75 -1.20 8.60 -19.60
N ALA A 76 -1.30 9.59 -20.48
CA ALA A 76 -0.20 9.96 -21.38
C ALA A 76 1.08 10.38 -20.64
N SER A 77 2.23 10.34 -21.33
CA SER A 77 3.45 10.93 -20.78
C SER A 77 3.23 12.43 -20.51
N GLY A 78 3.74 12.91 -19.38
CA GLY A 78 3.54 14.31 -18.97
C GLY A 78 2.16 14.63 -18.37
N ALA A 79 1.23 13.68 -18.26
CA ALA A 79 -0.10 13.93 -17.71
C ALA A 79 -0.12 14.27 -16.20
N GLY A 80 1.00 14.09 -15.47
CA GLY A 80 1.11 14.38 -14.04
C GLY A 80 1.12 13.15 -13.14
N LYS A 81 1.20 11.92 -13.68
CA LYS A 81 1.15 10.67 -12.92
C LYS A 81 2.24 10.57 -11.84
N SER A 82 3.50 10.67 -12.23
CA SER A 82 4.64 10.62 -11.29
C SER A 82 4.65 11.81 -10.34
N THR A 83 4.21 12.98 -10.78
CA THR A 83 4.03 14.15 -9.89
C THR A 83 3.01 13.87 -8.80
N LEU A 84 1.85 13.29 -9.13
CA LEU A 84 0.85 12.89 -8.15
C LEU A 84 1.40 11.81 -7.20
N LEU A 85 2.11 10.81 -7.74
CA LEU A 85 2.73 9.75 -6.94
C LEU A 85 3.78 10.32 -5.96
N HIS A 86 4.60 11.29 -6.41
CA HIS A 86 5.60 11.96 -5.56
C HIS A 86 4.94 12.79 -4.45
N ILE A 87 3.83 13.45 -4.73
CA ILE A 87 3.08 14.21 -3.71
C ILE A 87 2.47 13.25 -2.69
N ILE A 88 1.82 12.17 -3.13
CA ILE A 88 1.30 11.12 -2.23
C ILE A 88 2.45 10.51 -1.42
N GLY A 89 3.61 10.31 -2.06
CA GLY A 89 4.82 9.80 -1.44
C GLY A 89 5.54 10.79 -0.53
N THR A 90 5.05 12.02 -0.41
CA THR A 90 5.68 13.10 0.36
C THR A 90 7.12 13.41 -0.08
N LEU A 91 7.47 13.07 -1.32
CA LEU A 91 8.75 13.44 -1.96
C LEU A 91 8.69 14.85 -2.55
N ASP A 92 7.49 15.33 -2.88
CA ASP A 92 7.20 16.69 -3.30
C ASP A 92 5.99 17.21 -2.52
N LYS A 93 5.84 18.54 -2.45
CA LYS A 93 4.73 19.20 -1.77
C LYS A 93 3.74 19.75 -2.81
N ALA A 94 2.44 19.54 -2.56
CA ALA A 94 1.41 20.22 -3.34
C ALA A 94 1.44 21.72 -3.08
N ASP A 95 1.14 22.53 -4.10
CA ASP A 95 1.02 23.98 -3.95
C ASP A 95 -0.28 24.35 -3.23
N ARG A 96 -1.35 23.56 -3.48
CA ARG A 96 -2.66 23.67 -2.83
C ARG A 96 -3.30 22.30 -2.67
N GLY A 97 -4.29 22.24 -1.80
CA GLY A 97 -5.06 21.02 -1.51
C GLY A 97 -4.65 20.38 -0.20
N GLN A 98 -5.29 19.27 0.11
CA GLN A 98 -5.07 18.51 1.35
C GLN A 98 -4.76 17.06 1.02
N LEU A 99 -3.80 16.49 1.74
CA LEU A 99 -3.44 15.09 1.64
C LEU A 99 -3.49 14.45 3.02
N ARG A 100 -4.24 13.37 3.12
CA ARG A 100 -4.35 12.55 4.32
C ARG A 100 -3.99 11.11 4.00
N ILE A 101 -3.10 10.50 4.79
CA ILE A 101 -2.64 9.12 4.61
C ILE A 101 -2.76 8.40 5.95
N ASP A 102 -3.41 7.24 5.97
CA ASP A 102 -3.70 6.44 7.18
C ASP A 102 -4.30 7.30 8.32
N GLY A 103 -5.17 8.25 7.96
CA GLY A 103 -5.83 9.17 8.89
C GLY A 103 -5.00 10.39 9.30
N ILE A 104 -3.72 10.47 8.92
CA ILE A 104 -2.80 11.57 9.27
C ILE A 104 -2.79 12.61 8.15
N GLU A 105 -2.99 13.87 8.49
CA GLU A 105 -2.91 15.00 7.55
C GLU A 105 -1.45 15.41 7.36
N VAL A 106 -0.84 14.94 6.27
CA VAL A 106 0.61 15.10 6.03
C VAL A 106 1.03 16.55 5.78
N ASN A 107 0.12 17.40 5.32
CA ASN A 107 0.39 18.82 5.09
C ASN A 107 0.69 19.59 6.39
N LYS A 108 0.31 19.05 7.56
CA LYS A 108 0.55 19.68 8.86
C LYS A 108 1.86 19.27 9.52
N LEU A 109 2.52 18.25 8.98
CA LEU A 109 3.77 17.74 9.52
C LEU A 109 4.93 18.67 9.16
N ASN A 110 5.82 18.91 10.12
CA ASN A 110 7.11 19.55 9.84
C ASN A 110 8.04 18.59 9.10
N ASP A 111 9.18 19.07 8.60
CA ASP A 111 10.07 18.26 7.75
C ASP A 111 10.64 17.03 8.48
N THR A 112 10.92 17.10 9.78
CA THR A 112 11.39 15.97 10.59
C THR A 112 10.29 14.94 10.77
N GLU A 113 9.09 15.37 11.13
CA GLU A 113 7.91 14.51 11.26
C GLU A 113 7.54 13.85 9.93
N LEU A 114 7.62 14.62 8.83
CA LEU A 114 7.35 14.14 7.48
C LEU A 114 8.37 13.08 7.03
N ALA A 115 9.65 13.26 7.37
CA ALA A 115 10.69 12.26 7.11
C ALA A 115 10.46 10.96 7.88
N ALA A 116 10.12 11.07 9.17
CA ALA A 116 9.78 9.91 10.00
C ALA A 116 8.50 9.21 9.51
N PHE A 117 7.47 9.98 9.17
CA PHE A 117 6.23 9.47 8.58
C PHE A 117 6.50 8.71 7.28
N ARG A 118 7.26 9.28 6.35
CA ARG A 118 7.63 8.65 5.09
C ARG A 118 8.35 7.33 5.31
N ASN A 119 9.34 7.31 6.20
CA ASN A 119 10.10 6.10 6.53
C ASN A 119 9.22 4.97 7.08
N GLN A 120 8.24 5.31 7.92
CA GLN A 120 7.40 4.32 8.61
C GLN A 120 6.15 3.91 7.82
N LYS A 121 5.56 4.83 7.05
CA LYS A 121 4.23 4.64 6.46
C LYS A 121 4.23 4.44 4.96
N ILE A 122 5.32 4.73 4.26
CA ILE A 122 5.38 4.70 2.80
C ILE A 122 6.53 3.82 2.34
N GLY A 123 6.23 2.81 1.53
CA GLY A 123 7.22 2.04 0.77
C GLY A 123 7.29 2.55 -0.66
N PHE A 124 8.49 2.55 -1.26
CA PHE A 124 8.67 2.94 -2.66
C PHE A 124 9.28 1.82 -3.48
N VAL A 125 8.72 1.61 -4.67
CA VAL A 125 9.24 0.72 -5.71
C VAL A 125 9.34 1.51 -7.00
N PHE A 126 10.52 1.57 -7.61
CA PHE A 126 10.77 2.34 -8.83
C PHE A 126 11.10 1.41 -10.01
N GLN A 127 10.99 1.93 -11.22
CA GLN A 127 11.36 1.25 -12.46
C GLN A 127 12.84 0.85 -12.46
N PHE A 128 13.73 1.77 -12.07
CA PHE A 128 15.12 1.47 -11.75
C PHE A 128 15.16 1.13 -10.26
N HIS A 129 15.60 -0.07 -9.93
CA HIS A 129 15.52 -0.65 -8.58
C HIS A 129 16.16 0.23 -7.49
N HIS A 130 17.10 1.10 -7.86
CA HIS A 130 17.87 1.99 -6.97
C HIS A 130 18.46 1.23 -5.76
N LEU A 131 18.94 0.01 -6.01
CA LEU A 131 19.71 -0.72 -5.03
C LEU A 131 21.12 -0.12 -4.96
N LEU A 132 21.65 -0.02 -3.75
CA LEU A 132 23.01 0.45 -3.53
C LEU A 132 23.99 -0.68 -3.93
N PRO A 133 24.86 -0.47 -4.93
CA PRO A 133 25.66 -1.52 -5.52
C PRO A 133 26.73 -2.09 -4.59
N GLU A 134 27.15 -1.32 -3.58
CA GLU A 134 28.13 -1.74 -2.58
C GLU A 134 27.55 -2.72 -1.55
N PHE A 135 26.24 -2.70 -1.34
CA PHE A 135 25.53 -3.49 -0.33
C PHE A 135 24.93 -4.76 -0.94
N THR A 136 24.88 -5.81 -0.13
CA THR A 136 24.18 -7.06 -0.45
C THR A 136 22.67 -6.85 -0.50
N ALA A 137 21.92 -7.86 -0.97
CA ALA A 137 20.45 -7.83 -0.99
C ALA A 137 19.86 -7.60 0.41
N ILE A 138 20.34 -8.34 1.40
CA ILE A 138 19.85 -8.19 2.79
C ILE A 138 20.19 -6.82 3.38
N GLU A 139 21.37 -6.30 3.13
CA GLU A 139 21.78 -4.96 3.58
C GLU A 139 20.91 -3.87 2.95
N ASN A 140 20.67 -3.94 1.63
CA ASN A 140 19.76 -3.02 0.93
C ASN A 140 18.35 -3.02 1.56
N ILE A 141 17.83 -4.18 1.91
CA ILE A 141 16.52 -4.32 2.55
C ILE A 141 16.53 -3.69 3.95
N CYS A 142 17.61 -3.85 4.72
CA CYS A 142 17.69 -3.37 6.10
C CYS A 142 17.83 -1.84 6.23
N ILE A 143 18.31 -1.12 5.20
CA ILE A 143 18.57 0.32 5.26
C ILE A 143 17.39 1.14 5.83
N PRO A 144 16.15 1.01 5.31
CA PRO A 144 15.03 1.80 5.86
C PRO A 144 14.71 1.46 7.32
N ALA A 145 14.95 0.22 7.75
CA ALA A 145 14.78 -0.19 9.14
C ALA A 145 15.81 0.48 10.05
N TYR A 146 17.06 0.57 9.61
CA TYR A 146 18.12 1.28 10.36
C TYR A 146 17.83 2.78 10.47
N ILE A 147 17.36 3.40 9.39
CA ILE A 147 16.93 4.82 9.39
C ILE A 147 15.77 5.01 10.36
N GLY A 148 14.87 4.04 10.48
CA GLY A 148 13.77 4.02 11.45
C GLY A 148 14.18 3.72 12.89
N GLY A 149 15.47 3.51 13.17
CA GLY A 149 16.00 3.21 14.51
C GLY A 149 15.87 1.75 14.94
N ILE A 150 15.54 0.83 14.03
CA ILE A 150 15.43 -0.60 14.32
C ILE A 150 16.86 -1.19 14.45
N GLY A 151 17.09 -1.93 15.52
CA GLY A 151 18.39 -2.55 15.77
C GLY A 151 18.74 -3.63 14.71
N LYS A 152 20.07 -3.85 14.54
CA LYS A 152 20.60 -4.76 13.50
C LYS A 152 19.96 -6.17 13.54
N LYS A 153 19.85 -6.77 14.72
CA LYS A 153 19.29 -8.12 14.88
C LYS A 153 17.86 -8.19 14.35
N GLU A 154 17.01 -7.30 14.80
CA GLU A 154 15.60 -7.27 14.41
C GLU A 154 15.43 -6.94 12.90
N ALA A 155 16.19 -5.96 12.39
CA ALA A 155 16.16 -5.63 10.97
C ALA A 155 16.57 -6.82 10.10
N THR A 156 17.62 -7.56 10.49
CA THR A 156 18.08 -8.77 9.79
C THR A 156 17.01 -9.87 9.81
N GLU A 157 16.40 -10.14 10.97
CA GLU A 157 15.33 -11.14 11.08
C GLU A 157 14.10 -10.80 10.21
N ARG A 158 13.73 -9.51 10.16
CA ARG A 158 12.64 -9.03 9.27
C ARG A 158 13.02 -9.19 7.79
N ALA A 159 14.24 -8.83 7.42
CA ALA A 159 14.73 -8.94 6.05
C ALA A 159 14.81 -10.40 5.58
N GLU A 160 15.27 -11.33 6.41
CA GLU A 160 15.32 -12.76 6.10
C GLU A 160 13.92 -13.35 5.88
N LYS A 161 12.92 -12.96 6.68
CA LYS A 161 11.52 -13.35 6.47
C LYS A 161 10.98 -12.86 5.12
N LEU A 162 11.28 -11.61 4.75
CA LEU A 162 10.86 -11.04 3.46
C LEU A 162 11.59 -11.73 2.30
N LEU A 163 12.89 -12.00 2.41
CA LEU A 163 13.64 -12.74 1.40
C LEU A 163 13.08 -14.15 1.19
N ALA A 164 12.75 -14.85 2.28
CA ALA A 164 12.13 -16.17 2.20
C ALA A 164 10.75 -16.11 1.51
N TYR A 165 9.91 -15.14 1.88
CA TYR A 165 8.61 -14.93 1.25
C TYR A 165 8.70 -14.65 -0.26
N LEU A 166 9.77 -13.97 -0.68
CA LEU A 166 10.03 -13.59 -2.07
C LEU A 166 10.87 -14.60 -2.84
N ASN A 167 11.15 -15.77 -2.26
CA ASN A 167 12.00 -16.84 -2.83
C ASN A 167 13.42 -16.33 -3.20
N LEU A 168 14.04 -15.58 -2.28
CA LEU A 168 15.36 -14.98 -2.43
C LEU A 168 16.33 -15.35 -1.28
N SER A 169 16.02 -16.37 -0.46
CA SER A 169 16.86 -16.76 0.68
C SER A 169 18.30 -17.03 0.27
N ASP A 170 18.51 -17.73 -0.85
CA ASP A 170 19.84 -18.09 -1.38
C ASP A 170 20.55 -16.90 -2.03
N ARG A 171 19.90 -15.75 -2.14
CA ARG A 171 20.40 -14.51 -2.75
C ARG A 171 20.73 -13.43 -1.74
N LYS A 172 20.54 -13.69 -0.43
CA LYS A 172 20.65 -12.66 0.63
C LYS A 172 22.00 -11.93 0.64
N ASP A 173 23.09 -12.66 0.39
CA ASP A 173 24.45 -12.14 0.43
C ASP A 173 24.97 -11.70 -0.95
N HIS A 174 24.13 -11.75 -2.01
CA HIS A 174 24.51 -11.32 -3.35
C HIS A 174 24.39 -9.79 -3.46
N LYS A 175 25.32 -9.19 -4.21
CA LYS A 175 25.26 -7.78 -4.60
C LYS A 175 24.32 -7.60 -5.80
N PRO A 176 23.79 -6.38 -6.04
CA PRO A 176 22.90 -6.12 -7.17
C PRO A 176 23.44 -6.62 -8.52
N SER A 177 24.74 -6.47 -8.78
CA SER A 177 25.36 -6.94 -10.03
C SER A 177 25.33 -8.47 -10.23
N GLN A 178 25.04 -9.22 -9.19
CA GLN A 178 24.96 -10.69 -9.19
C GLN A 178 23.50 -11.19 -9.26
N LEU A 179 22.55 -10.28 -9.33
CA LEU A 179 21.12 -10.56 -9.35
C LEU A 179 20.54 -10.26 -10.74
N SER A 180 19.61 -11.08 -11.20
CA SER A 180 18.79 -10.76 -12.38
C SER A 180 17.91 -9.54 -12.13
N GLY A 181 17.41 -8.88 -13.18
CA GLY A 181 16.53 -7.73 -13.05
C GLY A 181 15.28 -8.02 -12.21
N GLY A 182 14.65 -9.19 -12.39
CA GLY A 182 13.52 -9.64 -11.59
C GLY A 182 13.89 -9.90 -10.11
N GLU A 183 15.08 -10.43 -9.82
CA GLU A 183 15.57 -10.58 -8.44
C GLU A 183 15.84 -9.22 -7.79
N GLN A 184 16.48 -8.29 -8.51
CA GLN A 184 16.71 -6.92 -8.05
C GLN A 184 15.39 -6.22 -7.70
N GLN A 185 14.37 -6.38 -8.56
CA GLN A 185 13.05 -5.79 -8.32
C GLN A 185 12.38 -6.40 -7.09
N ARG A 186 12.46 -7.72 -6.89
CA ARG A 186 11.95 -8.34 -5.67
C ARG A 186 12.71 -7.88 -4.40
N VAL A 187 14.02 -7.65 -4.48
CA VAL A 187 14.79 -7.02 -3.38
C VAL A 187 14.29 -5.59 -3.11
N ALA A 188 14.01 -4.79 -4.15
CA ALA A 188 13.44 -3.46 -3.99
C ALA A 188 12.03 -3.48 -3.36
N VAL A 189 11.20 -4.48 -3.70
CA VAL A 189 9.91 -4.71 -3.04
C VAL A 189 10.10 -5.08 -1.56
N ALA A 190 11.04 -5.99 -1.24
CA ALA A 190 11.35 -6.33 0.15
C ALA A 190 11.82 -5.11 0.95
N ARG A 191 12.67 -4.27 0.37
CA ARG A 191 13.12 -3.01 0.96
C ARG A 191 11.95 -2.06 1.25
N ALA A 192 11.00 -1.97 0.32
CA ALA A 192 9.81 -1.15 0.51
C ALA A 192 8.92 -1.66 1.67
N LEU A 193 8.94 -2.97 1.95
CA LEU A 193 8.08 -3.62 2.95
C LEU A 193 8.68 -3.75 4.34
N ILE A 194 9.99 -3.51 4.53
CA ILE A 194 10.71 -3.83 5.78
C ILE A 194 10.12 -3.14 7.02
N ASN A 195 9.62 -1.92 6.86
CA ASN A 195 8.99 -1.14 7.93
C ASN A 195 7.47 -1.36 8.03
N GLN A 196 6.91 -2.35 7.30
CA GLN A 196 5.47 -2.64 7.27
C GLN A 196 4.64 -1.38 6.94
N PRO A 197 4.89 -0.75 5.79
CA PRO A 197 4.27 0.53 5.46
C PRO A 197 2.75 0.41 5.31
N ALA A 198 2.04 1.52 5.53
CA ALA A 198 0.61 1.61 5.29
C ALA A 198 0.27 1.49 3.79
N VAL A 199 1.13 2.02 2.93
CA VAL A 199 0.98 2.00 1.47
C VAL A 199 2.33 1.81 0.78
N VAL A 200 2.31 1.06 -0.32
CA VAL A 200 3.44 0.96 -1.26
C VAL A 200 3.09 1.73 -2.53
N LEU A 201 3.96 2.65 -2.90
CA LEU A 201 3.89 3.46 -4.11
C LEU A 201 4.86 2.90 -5.14
N ALA A 202 4.40 2.60 -6.33
CA ALA A 202 5.21 2.02 -7.39
C ALA A 202 5.15 2.91 -8.65
N ASP A 203 6.31 3.33 -9.15
CA ASP A 203 6.42 4.07 -10.41
C ASP A 203 7.02 3.16 -11.47
N GLU A 204 6.19 2.73 -12.43
CA GLU A 204 6.54 1.84 -13.55
C GLU A 204 7.33 0.58 -13.11
N PRO A 205 6.86 -0.17 -12.08
CA PRO A 205 7.68 -1.17 -11.40
C PRO A 205 8.13 -2.34 -12.27
N SER A 206 7.48 -2.58 -13.40
CA SER A 206 7.80 -3.66 -14.34
C SER A 206 8.42 -3.17 -15.66
N GLY A 207 8.67 -1.84 -15.79
CA GLY A 207 9.05 -1.24 -17.07
C GLY A 207 10.39 -1.73 -17.66
N ASN A 208 11.31 -2.21 -16.83
CA ASN A 208 12.63 -2.71 -17.23
C ASN A 208 12.76 -4.23 -17.13
N LEU A 209 11.65 -4.95 -16.94
CA LEU A 209 11.65 -6.40 -16.78
C LEU A 209 11.25 -7.09 -18.09
N ASP A 210 11.75 -8.30 -18.31
CA ASP A 210 11.20 -9.19 -19.31
C ASP A 210 9.76 -9.59 -18.96
N SER A 211 9.00 -10.06 -19.96
CA SER A 211 7.57 -10.34 -19.81
C SER A 211 7.26 -11.34 -18.69
N LYS A 212 8.12 -12.36 -18.49
CA LYS A 212 7.93 -13.37 -17.44
C LYS A 212 8.12 -12.75 -16.05
N SER A 213 9.24 -12.04 -15.86
CA SER A 213 9.56 -11.35 -14.61
C SER A 213 8.51 -10.28 -14.27
N ALA A 214 7.99 -9.56 -15.27
CA ALA A 214 6.91 -8.60 -15.11
C ALA A 214 5.65 -9.26 -14.58
N GLN A 215 5.20 -10.37 -15.19
CA GLN A 215 4.02 -11.12 -14.74
C GLN A 215 4.19 -11.69 -13.33
N GLU A 216 5.38 -12.20 -12.98
CA GLU A 216 5.69 -12.68 -11.63
C GLU A 216 5.59 -11.53 -10.60
N LEU A 217 6.10 -10.35 -10.94
CA LEU A 217 5.98 -9.16 -10.09
C LEU A 217 4.52 -8.72 -9.91
N HIS A 218 3.73 -8.71 -10.99
CA HIS A 218 2.30 -8.39 -10.90
C HIS A 218 1.59 -9.35 -9.94
N LYS A 219 1.75 -10.65 -10.12
CA LYS A 219 1.18 -11.67 -9.22
C LYS A 219 1.63 -11.46 -7.77
N LEU A 220 2.88 -11.06 -7.57
CA LEU A 220 3.42 -10.77 -6.24
C LEU A 220 2.67 -9.61 -5.55
N PHE A 221 2.34 -8.52 -6.25
CA PHE A 221 1.58 -7.40 -5.67
C PHE A 221 0.19 -7.86 -5.19
N PHE A 222 -0.52 -8.67 -5.98
CA PHE A 222 -1.82 -9.21 -5.58
C PHE A 222 -1.70 -10.15 -4.38
N ARG A 223 -0.69 -11.03 -4.37
CA ARG A 223 -0.41 -11.90 -3.22
C ARG A 223 -0.12 -11.10 -1.94
N LEU A 224 0.68 -10.03 -2.02
CA LEU A 224 0.96 -9.14 -0.89
C LEU A 224 -0.30 -8.41 -0.39
N ARG A 225 -1.19 -7.97 -1.29
CA ARG A 225 -2.49 -7.42 -0.91
C ARG A 225 -3.33 -8.45 -0.17
N ASP A 226 -3.46 -9.66 -0.71
CA ASP A 226 -4.36 -10.68 -0.20
C ASP A 226 -3.88 -11.27 1.13
N GLU A 227 -2.59 -11.58 1.24
CA GLU A 227 -2.00 -12.24 2.41
C GLU A 227 -1.56 -11.26 3.51
N MET A 228 -1.03 -10.10 3.15
CA MET A 228 -0.51 -9.11 4.11
C MET A 228 -1.43 -7.89 4.27
N GLY A 229 -2.50 -7.78 3.49
CA GLY A 229 -3.39 -6.61 3.53
C GLY A 229 -2.75 -5.32 3.01
N GLN A 230 -1.71 -5.44 2.18
CA GLN A 230 -0.95 -4.29 1.69
C GLN A 230 -1.76 -3.48 0.69
N THR A 231 -1.71 -2.16 0.80
CA THR A 231 -2.28 -1.21 -0.17
C THR A 231 -1.22 -0.81 -1.18
N PHE A 232 -1.58 -0.76 -2.47
CA PHE A 232 -0.68 -0.34 -3.54
C PHE A 232 -1.27 0.79 -4.37
N VAL A 233 -0.42 1.75 -4.75
CA VAL A 233 -0.70 2.76 -5.78
C VAL A 233 0.38 2.62 -6.83
N ILE A 234 0.00 2.26 -8.05
CA ILE A 234 0.93 1.89 -9.10
C ILE A 234 0.73 2.81 -10.30
N VAL A 235 1.71 3.62 -10.62
CA VAL A 235 1.77 4.31 -11.92
C VAL A 235 2.27 3.31 -12.94
N THR A 236 1.53 3.12 -14.03
CA THR A 236 1.93 2.18 -15.08
C THR A 236 1.35 2.55 -16.43
N HIS A 237 2.07 2.20 -17.49
CA HIS A 237 1.57 2.16 -18.86
C HIS A 237 1.28 0.71 -19.33
N ASN A 238 1.50 -0.28 -18.48
CA ASN A 238 1.23 -1.68 -18.78
C ASN A 238 -0.28 -1.97 -18.67
N PRO A 239 -0.96 -2.31 -19.78
CA PRO A 239 -2.41 -2.53 -19.77
C PRO A 239 -2.83 -3.78 -19.00
N GLU A 240 -1.98 -4.82 -18.93
CA GLU A 240 -2.30 -6.04 -18.18
C GLU A 240 -2.35 -5.73 -16.67
N LEU A 241 -1.35 -5.03 -16.14
CA LEU A 241 -1.32 -4.64 -14.73
C LEU A 241 -2.49 -3.72 -14.39
N ALA A 242 -2.80 -2.75 -15.27
CA ALA A 242 -3.95 -1.86 -15.08
C ALA A 242 -5.27 -2.63 -15.05
N ALA A 243 -5.45 -3.61 -15.96
CA ALA A 243 -6.66 -4.44 -16.03
C ALA A 243 -6.82 -5.39 -14.82
N MET A 244 -5.72 -5.83 -14.21
CA MET A 244 -5.74 -6.68 -13.01
C MET A 244 -6.05 -5.89 -11.74
N SER A 245 -5.80 -4.58 -11.69
CA SER A 245 -5.98 -3.75 -10.50
C SER A 245 -7.45 -3.65 -10.08
N ASP A 246 -7.69 -3.47 -8.78
CA ASP A 246 -9.06 -3.31 -8.25
C ASP A 246 -9.76 -2.09 -8.86
N ARG A 247 -8.96 -1.06 -9.20
CA ARG A 247 -9.43 0.15 -9.87
C ARG A 247 -8.31 0.81 -10.67
N THR A 248 -8.67 1.34 -11.85
CA THR A 248 -7.78 2.14 -12.68
C THR A 248 -8.25 3.60 -12.68
N ILE A 249 -7.33 4.51 -12.46
CA ILE A 249 -7.53 5.96 -12.50
C ILE A 249 -6.78 6.52 -13.69
N THR A 250 -7.48 7.27 -14.53
CA THR A 250 -6.86 7.90 -15.70
C THR A 250 -6.60 9.37 -15.42
N ILE A 251 -5.34 9.80 -15.52
CA ILE A 251 -4.99 11.23 -15.48
C ILE A 251 -4.85 11.73 -16.91
N LYS A 252 -5.61 12.80 -17.20
CA LYS A 252 -5.55 13.51 -18.48
C LYS A 252 -5.41 15.01 -18.22
N ASP A 253 -4.39 15.62 -18.80
CA ASP A 253 -4.12 17.07 -18.70
C ASP A 253 -4.16 17.63 -17.26
N GLY A 254 -3.65 16.85 -16.30
CA GLY A 254 -3.57 17.21 -14.88
C GLY A 254 -4.88 17.03 -14.09
N ARG A 255 -5.87 16.29 -14.61
CA ARG A 255 -7.18 16.01 -13.98
C ARG A 255 -7.46 14.50 -13.98
N ILE A 256 -8.33 14.04 -13.08
CA ILE A 256 -8.91 12.69 -13.04
C ILE A 256 -10.30 12.74 -13.62
#